data_4532e608d22fcd1c9f9412275e1bc583
#
_entry.id   4532e608d22fcd1c9f9412275e1bc583
#
_cell.length_a   1.000
_cell.length_b   1.000
_cell.length_c   1.000
_cell.angle_alpha   90.00
_cell.angle_beta   90.00
_cell.angle_gamma   90.00
#
_symmetry.space_group_name_H-M   'P 1'
#
loop_
_entity.id
_entity.type
_entity.pdbx_description
1 polymer ?
#
loop_
_entity_poly.entity_id
_entity_poly.type
_entity_poly.pdbx_seq_one_letter_code
_entity_poly.pdbx_strand_id
1 'polypeptide(L)'
;ALSARIRQTEVMPTANSRKITGKLLRLSKDEKNEEYLDQIYYALGNVYLAGKDTAQALSAYHKGIEKSTRNGVEKGILQLTLGNLYWQQARYAEAQKAYAEAIGLIDKTHREYADITTRSEILDELVPHTNTIQLQDSLQHLAGMPEAERMAVIENIIAQVIAREEAERKAGNKPPADAGRSGKSVTCNFDYQQTRAREYHYSTNYPAGNRWKAGLVFL
;
A
#
# COMPACT_ATOMS: atom_id res chain seq x y z
N ALA A 1 -10.69 27.26 -13.49
CA ALA A 1 -11.04 27.54 -12.08
C ALA A 1 -10.64 26.41 -11.12
N LEU A 2 -10.86 25.10 -11.46
CA LEU A 2 -10.51 23.95 -10.62
C LEU A 2 -8.99 23.80 -10.48
N SER A 3 -8.26 23.76 -11.58
CA SER A 3 -6.80 23.63 -11.61
C SER A 3 -6.05 24.70 -10.78
N ALA A 4 -6.55 25.93 -10.79
CA ALA A 4 -5.97 27.01 -9.98
C ALA A 4 -6.15 26.76 -8.46
N ARG A 5 -7.27 26.16 -8.06
CA ARG A 5 -7.52 25.79 -6.65
C ARG A 5 -6.65 24.62 -6.20
N ILE A 6 -6.42 23.67 -7.09
CA ILE A 6 -5.54 22.53 -6.82
C ILE A 6 -4.11 23.03 -6.62
N ARG A 7 -3.61 23.87 -7.54
CA ARG A 7 -2.27 24.49 -7.38
C ARG A 7 -2.14 25.36 -6.12
N GLN A 8 -3.24 26.00 -5.71
CA GLN A 8 -3.25 26.76 -4.46
C GLN A 8 -3.01 25.87 -3.24
N THR A 9 -3.48 24.60 -3.26
CA THR A 9 -3.24 23.65 -2.15
C THR A 9 -1.79 23.17 -2.09
N GLU A 10 -1.08 23.19 -3.20
CA GLU A 10 0.35 22.86 -3.24
C GLU A 10 1.21 23.97 -2.64
N VAL A 11 0.84 25.23 -2.89
CA VAL A 11 1.64 26.41 -2.48
C VAL A 11 1.26 26.90 -1.08
N MET A 12 -0.02 26.89 -0.71
CA MET A 12 -0.52 27.42 0.56
C MET A 12 -1.58 26.50 1.19
N PRO A 13 -1.21 25.28 1.58
CA PRO A 13 -2.18 24.29 2.06
C PRO A 13 -2.81 24.65 3.41
N THR A 14 -2.16 25.50 4.23
CA THR A 14 -2.60 25.83 5.60
C THR A 14 -3.63 26.96 5.69
N ALA A 15 -3.70 27.83 4.67
CA ALA A 15 -4.61 28.98 4.68
C ALA A 15 -6.07 28.51 4.55
N ASN A 16 -6.86 28.64 5.62
CA ASN A 16 -8.29 28.26 5.65
C ASN A 16 -8.57 26.77 5.34
N SER A 17 -7.76 25.85 5.85
CA SER A 17 -7.84 24.41 5.53
C SER A 17 -9.26 23.83 5.63
N ARG A 18 -10.04 24.10 6.70
CA ARG A 18 -11.43 23.63 6.82
C ARG A 18 -12.35 24.12 5.69
N LYS A 19 -12.20 25.38 5.27
CA LYS A 19 -13.02 25.94 4.20
C LYS A 19 -12.65 25.34 2.83
N ILE A 20 -11.36 25.10 2.64
CA ILE A 20 -10.84 24.47 1.40
C ILE A 20 -11.29 23.01 1.35
N THR A 21 -11.13 22.24 2.44
CA THR A 21 -11.59 20.86 2.55
C THR A 21 -13.10 20.75 2.27
N GLY A 22 -13.92 21.59 2.90
CA GLY A 22 -15.36 21.60 2.67
C GLY A 22 -15.75 21.88 1.23
N LYS A 23 -15.01 22.76 0.53
CA LYS A 23 -15.24 23.03 -0.89
C LYS A 23 -14.82 21.86 -1.79
N LEU A 24 -13.65 21.26 -1.51
CA LEU A 24 -13.15 20.12 -2.28
C LEU A 24 -14.07 18.90 -2.12
N LEU A 25 -14.57 18.64 -0.90
CA LEU A 25 -15.53 17.58 -0.63
C LEU A 25 -16.90 17.81 -1.33
N ARG A 26 -17.32 19.06 -1.54
CA ARG A 26 -18.52 19.35 -2.34
C ARG A 26 -18.24 19.09 -3.81
N LEU A 27 -17.07 19.49 -4.31
CA LEU A 27 -16.68 19.25 -5.69
C LEU A 27 -16.53 17.76 -6.01
N SER A 28 -16.09 16.94 -5.06
CA SER A 28 -15.96 15.48 -5.25
C SER A 28 -17.32 14.75 -5.31
N LYS A 29 -18.41 15.39 -4.90
CA LYS A 29 -19.76 14.84 -4.96
C LYS A 29 -20.53 15.28 -6.23
N ASP A 30 -20.01 16.22 -6.98
CA ASP A 30 -20.66 16.74 -8.19
C ASP A 30 -20.24 15.84 -9.37
N GLU A 31 -21.21 15.19 -10.00
CA GLU A 31 -21.04 14.30 -11.16
C GLU A 31 -20.28 14.96 -12.32
N LYS A 32 -20.39 16.28 -12.46
CA LYS A 32 -19.65 17.05 -13.48
C LYS A 32 -18.14 17.00 -13.30
N ASN A 33 -17.65 16.62 -12.13
CA ASN A 33 -16.23 16.57 -11.79
C ASN A 33 -15.69 15.14 -11.72
N GLU A 34 -16.42 14.14 -12.20
CA GLU A 34 -16.01 12.74 -12.16
C GLU A 34 -14.63 12.51 -12.80
N GLU A 35 -14.36 13.17 -13.93
CA GLU A 35 -13.06 13.09 -14.61
C GLU A 35 -11.90 13.75 -13.86
N TYR A 36 -12.18 14.53 -12.81
CA TYR A 36 -11.20 15.28 -12.03
C TYR A 36 -11.11 14.80 -10.56
N LEU A 37 -11.71 13.66 -10.25
CA LEU A 37 -11.72 13.15 -8.87
C LEU A 37 -10.32 12.87 -8.35
N ASP A 38 -9.42 12.35 -9.18
CA ASP A 38 -8.02 12.16 -8.87
C ASP A 38 -7.35 13.46 -8.40
N GLN A 39 -7.52 14.53 -9.14
CA GLN A 39 -6.95 15.85 -8.81
C GLN A 39 -7.61 16.46 -7.57
N ILE A 40 -8.91 16.25 -7.37
CA ILE A 40 -9.65 16.75 -6.19
C ILE A 40 -9.16 16.03 -4.93
N TYR A 41 -9.02 14.71 -4.99
CA TYR A 41 -8.51 13.92 -3.86
C TYR A 41 -7.02 14.15 -3.60
N TYR A 42 -6.23 14.42 -4.65
CA TYR A 42 -4.86 14.89 -4.50
C TYR A 42 -4.80 16.19 -3.69
N ALA A 43 -5.62 17.18 -4.05
CA ALA A 43 -5.69 18.44 -3.33
C ALA A 43 -6.16 18.27 -1.87
N LEU A 44 -7.12 17.36 -1.63
CA LEU A 44 -7.57 17.01 -0.28
C LEU A 44 -6.43 16.41 0.54
N GLY A 45 -5.69 15.48 -0.04
CA GLY A 45 -4.53 14.87 0.59
C GLY A 45 -3.47 15.90 1.00
N ASN A 46 -3.16 16.85 0.12
CA ASN A 46 -2.22 17.95 0.40
C ASN A 46 -2.68 18.82 1.57
N VAL A 47 -3.98 19.14 1.66
CA VAL A 47 -4.53 19.92 2.78
C VAL A 47 -4.45 19.14 4.10
N TYR A 48 -4.75 17.84 4.09
CA TYR A 48 -4.63 16.99 5.28
C TYR A 48 -3.18 16.84 5.72
N LEU A 49 -2.27 16.64 4.76
CA LEU A 49 -0.84 16.50 5.05
C LEU A 49 -0.26 17.77 5.68
N ALA A 50 -0.65 18.95 5.17
CA ALA A 50 -0.28 20.23 5.76
C ALA A 50 -0.85 20.43 7.17
N GLY A 51 -2.03 19.84 7.44
CA GLY A 51 -2.62 19.76 8.77
C GLY A 51 -2.00 18.70 9.68
N LYS A 52 -0.94 18.02 9.23
CA LYS A 52 -0.27 16.91 9.93
C LYS A 52 -1.17 15.69 10.17
N ASP A 53 -2.29 15.58 9.45
CA ASP A 53 -3.17 14.41 9.47
C ASP A 53 -2.79 13.46 8.34
N THR A 54 -1.73 12.70 8.56
CA THR A 54 -1.18 11.77 7.58
C THR A 54 -2.14 10.64 7.25
N ALA A 55 -2.96 10.20 8.21
CA ALA A 55 -3.91 9.12 8.00
C ALA A 55 -5.01 9.54 7.01
N GLN A 56 -5.60 10.72 7.19
CA GLN A 56 -6.57 11.26 6.25
C GLN A 56 -5.94 11.59 4.90
N ALA A 57 -4.69 12.05 4.88
CA ALA A 57 -3.95 12.30 3.63
C ALA A 57 -3.78 11.02 2.82
N LEU A 58 -3.30 9.93 3.43
CA LEU A 58 -3.17 8.62 2.79
C LEU A 58 -4.52 8.12 2.25
N SER A 59 -5.58 8.19 3.07
CA SER A 59 -6.93 7.80 2.64
C SER A 59 -7.43 8.62 1.45
N ALA A 60 -7.15 9.91 1.42
CA ALA A 60 -7.53 10.78 0.29
C ALA A 60 -6.76 10.40 -0.99
N TYR A 61 -5.44 10.18 -0.91
CA TYR A 61 -4.66 9.79 -2.07
C TYR A 61 -5.08 8.43 -2.63
N HIS A 62 -5.34 7.44 -1.76
CA HIS A 62 -5.89 6.15 -2.21
C HIS A 62 -7.23 6.29 -2.92
N LYS A 63 -8.14 7.09 -2.37
CA LYS A 63 -9.41 7.38 -3.04
C LYS A 63 -9.22 8.06 -4.40
N GLY A 64 -8.24 8.95 -4.52
CA GLY A 64 -7.88 9.58 -5.78
C GLY A 64 -7.44 8.56 -6.84
N ILE A 65 -6.61 7.61 -6.44
CA ILE A 65 -6.14 6.53 -7.32
C ILE A 65 -7.30 5.61 -7.73
N GLU A 66 -8.13 5.20 -6.77
CA GLU A 66 -9.31 4.34 -7.00
C GLU A 66 -10.33 5.00 -7.95
N LYS A 67 -10.57 6.31 -7.77
CA LYS A 67 -11.53 7.06 -8.55
C LYS A 67 -10.97 7.65 -9.85
N SER A 68 -9.67 7.50 -10.10
CA SER A 68 -9.07 7.95 -11.35
C SER A 68 -9.61 7.15 -12.51
N THR A 69 -10.31 7.83 -13.42
CA THR A 69 -10.85 7.24 -14.65
C THR A 69 -9.82 7.18 -15.77
N ARG A 70 -8.73 7.94 -15.62
CA ARG A 70 -7.63 8.02 -16.58
C ARG A 70 -6.37 7.44 -15.95
N ASN A 71 -5.75 6.47 -16.63
CA ASN A 71 -4.41 6.01 -16.26
C ASN A 71 -3.37 7.00 -16.83
N GLY A 72 -3.43 8.23 -16.35
CA GLY A 72 -2.62 9.35 -16.84
C GLY A 72 -1.62 9.85 -15.81
N VAL A 73 -0.98 10.97 -16.15
CA VAL A 73 0.05 11.61 -15.32
C VAL A 73 -0.46 11.99 -13.94
N GLU A 74 -1.73 12.37 -13.80
CA GLU A 74 -2.35 12.74 -12.53
C GLU A 74 -2.35 11.56 -11.54
N LYS A 75 -2.69 10.36 -12.02
CA LYS A 75 -2.59 9.13 -11.23
C LYS A 75 -1.15 8.81 -10.88
N GLY A 76 -0.22 9.03 -11.81
CA GLY A 76 1.22 8.89 -11.56
C GLY A 76 1.71 9.83 -10.45
N ILE A 77 1.26 11.08 -10.42
CA ILE A 77 1.58 12.05 -9.36
C ILE A 77 1.03 11.59 -8.00
N LEU A 78 -0.18 11.04 -7.96
CA LEU A 78 -0.74 10.46 -6.74
C LEU A 78 0.11 9.29 -6.22
N GLN A 79 0.51 8.38 -7.10
CA GLN A 79 1.39 7.26 -6.75
C GLN A 79 2.77 7.74 -6.29
N LEU A 80 3.34 8.74 -6.97
CA LEU A 80 4.60 9.36 -6.55
C LEU A 80 4.50 9.94 -5.13
N THR A 81 3.41 10.68 -4.86
CA THR A 81 3.18 11.32 -3.56
C THR A 81 3.02 10.26 -2.47
N LEU A 82 2.27 9.19 -2.74
CA LEU A 82 2.15 8.05 -1.83
C LEU A 82 3.51 7.36 -1.59
N GLY A 83 4.26 7.11 -2.64
CA GLY A 83 5.60 6.52 -2.55
C GLY A 83 6.52 7.35 -1.64
N ASN A 84 6.52 8.67 -1.81
CA ASN A 84 7.30 9.58 -0.96
C ASN A 84 6.85 9.55 0.51
N LEU A 85 5.54 9.46 0.78
CA LEU A 85 5.03 9.35 2.15
C LEU A 85 5.38 8.00 2.79
N TYR A 86 5.25 6.91 2.05
CA TYR A 86 5.64 5.59 2.54
C TYR A 86 7.13 5.48 2.78
N TRP A 87 7.95 6.07 1.91
CA TRP A 87 9.39 6.17 2.11
C TRP A 87 9.74 6.88 3.42
N GLN A 88 9.10 8.04 3.69
CA GLN A 88 9.31 8.79 4.93
C GLN A 88 8.87 8.02 6.19
N GLN A 89 7.89 7.13 6.04
CA GLN A 89 7.40 6.28 7.13
C GLN A 89 8.18 4.97 7.27
N ALA A 90 9.25 4.76 6.49
CA ALA A 90 10.00 3.50 6.40
C ALA A 90 9.13 2.28 6.00
N ARG A 91 8.01 2.52 5.31
CA ARG A 91 7.13 1.50 4.74
C ARG A 91 7.63 1.16 3.33
N TYR A 92 8.75 0.46 3.28
CA TYR A 92 9.50 0.27 2.04
C TYR A 92 8.78 -0.59 1.01
N ALA A 93 8.03 -1.60 1.42
CA ALA A 93 7.28 -2.46 0.51
C ALA A 93 6.16 -1.71 -0.23
N GLU A 94 5.44 -0.83 0.49
CA GLU A 94 4.41 0.01 -0.13
C GLU A 94 5.02 1.15 -0.96
N ALA A 95 6.15 1.70 -0.52
CA ALA A 95 6.88 2.70 -1.30
C ALA A 95 7.34 2.12 -2.65
N GLN A 96 7.87 0.88 -2.66
CA GLN A 96 8.28 0.18 -3.87
C GLN A 96 7.13 0.06 -4.87
N LYS A 97 5.98 -0.45 -4.41
CA LYS A 97 4.79 -0.60 -5.26
C LYS A 97 4.34 0.74 -5.85
N ALA A 98 4.26 1.77 -5.00
CA ALA A 98 3.83 3.09 -5.42
C ALA A 98 4.79 3.73 -6.45
N TYR A 99 6.10 3.61 -6.24
CA TYR A 99 7.08 4.11 -7.21
C TYR A 99 7.07 3.33 -8.53
N ALA A 100 6.94 2.01 -8.51
CA ALA A 100 6.84 1.20 -9.71
C ALA A 100 5.63 1.61 -10.57
N GLU A 101 4.47 1.84 -9.94
CA GLU A 101 3.29 2.35 -10.65
C GLU A 101 3.47 3.80 -11.14
N ALA A 102 4.12 4.66 -10.35
CA ALA A 102 4.39 6.04 -10.74
C ALA A 102 5.30 6.12 -11.97
N ILE A 103 6.39 5.34 -12.00
CA ILE A 103 7.36 5.29 -13.11
C ILE A 103 6.66 4.90 -14.42
N GLY A 104 5.64 4.02 -14.37
CA GLY A 104 4.87 3.62 -15.54
C GLY A 104 3.92 4.68 -16.09
N LEU A 105 3.60 5.71 -15.31
CA LEU A 105 2.59 6.72 -15.64
C LEU A 105 3.15 8.14 -15.82
N ILE A 106 4.30 8.44 -15.24
CA ILE A 106 4.94 9.76 -15.27
C ILE A 106 5.90 9.83 -16.46
N ASP A 107 5.96 11.00 -17.11
CA ASP A 107 6.90 11.26 -18.19
C ASP A 107 8.34 11.27 -17.67
N LYS A 108 9.27 10.75 -18.48
CA LYS A 108 10.72 10.72 -18.18
C LYS A 108 11.32 12.12 -17.99
N THR A 109 10.67 13.14 -18.51
CA THR A 109 11.06 14.55 -18.36
C THR A 109 10.63 15.15 -17.02
N HIS A 110 9.82 14.42 -16.23
CA HIS A 110 9.39 14.88 -14.92
C HIS A 110 10.58 15.05 -13.98
N ARG A 111 10.59 16.15 -13.24
CA ARG A 111 11.70 16.54 -12.37
C ARG A 111 12.16 15.45 -11.41
N GLU A 112 11.22 14.69 -10.86
CA GLU A 112 11.51 13.65 -9.86
C GLU A 112 11.73 12.25 -10.48
N TYR A 113 11.62 12.12 -11.82
CA TYR A 113 11.68 10.82 -12.48
C TYR A 113 12.99 10.05 -12.19
N ALA A 114 14.13 10.73 -12.29
CA ALA A 114 15.43 10.11 -12.02
C ALA A 114 15.56 9.65 -10.56
N ASP A 115 15.10 10.49 -9.62
CA ASP A 115 15.17 10.20 -8.18
C ASP A 115 14.31 8.99 -7.81
N ILE A 116 13.07 8.91 -8.34
CA ILE A 116 12.18 7.78 -8.06
C ILE A 116 12.65 6.49 -8.72
N THR A 117 13.28 6.56 -9.89
CA THR A 117 13.86 5.38 -10.54
C THR A 117 14.99 4.81 -9.70
N THR A 118 15.92 5.66 -9.24
CA THR A 118 17.00 5.24 -8.35
C THR A 118 16.48 4.67 -7.04
N ARG A 119 15.46 5.30 -6.43
CA ARG A 119 14.83 4.79 -5.21
C ARG A 119 14.13 3.46 -5.43
N SER A 120 13.47 3.27 -6.57
CA SER A 120 12.81 2.01 -6.92
C SER A 120 13.84 0.87 -7.04
N GLU A 121 14.97 1.11 -7.72
CA GLU A 121 16.08 0.14 -7.83
C GLU A 121 16.64 -0.25 -6.45
N ILE A 122 16.87 0.74 -5.57
CA ILE A 122 17.31 0.47 -4.19
C ILE A 122 16.27 -0.35 -3.42
N LEU A 123 14.98 -0.04 -3.59
CA LEU A 123 13.91 -0.77 -2.92
C LEU A 123 13.75 -2.19 -3.43
N ASP A 124 14.03 -2.46 -4.71
CA ASP A 124 13.99 -3.81 -5.27
C ASP A 124 15.02 -4.74 -4.59
N GLU A 125 16.16 -4.19 -4.17
CA GLU A 125 17.13 -4.93 -3.36
C GLU A 125 16.78 -4.97 -1.88
N LEU A 126 16.29 -3.87 -1.31
CA LEU A 126 16.05 -3.71 0.12
C LEU A 126 14.81 -4.48 0.61
N VAL A 127 13.72 -4.45 -0.14
CA VAL A 127 12.41 -4.98 0.29
C VAL A 127 12.45 -6.48 0.62
N PRO A 128 13.12 -7.36 -0.15
CA PRO A 128 13.23 -8.76 0.23
C PRO A 128 13.88 -8.97 1.60
N HIS A 129 14.91 -8.18 1.92
CA HIS A 129 15.60 -8.28 3.21
C HIS A 129 14.74 -7.76 4.36
N THR A 130 14.09 -6.60 4.17
CA THR A 130 13.18 -6.06 5.20
C THR A 130 11.99 -6.97 5.45
N ASN A 131 11.42 -7.58 4.41
CA ASN A 131 10.35 -8.56 4.55
C ASN A 131 10.81 -9.81 5.32
N THR A 132 12.03 -10.28 5.06
CA THR A 132 12.60 -11.41 5.80
C THR A 132 12.76 -11.09 7.29
N ILE A 133 13.30 -9.90 7.61
CA ILE A 133 13.45 -9.45 9.01
C ILE A 133 12.07 -9.37 9.68
N GLN A 134 11.09 -8.75 9.02
CA GLN A 134 9.74 -8.63 9.53
C GLN A 134 9.09 -9.99 9.77
N LEU A 135 9.29 -10.94 8.86
CA LEU A 135 8.81 -12.31 9.03
C LEU A 135 9.44 -12.97 10.27
N GLN A 136 10.76 -12.86 10.41
CA GLN A 136 11.47 -13.45 11.56
C GLN A 136 11.02 -12.84 12.89
N ASP A 137 10.91 -11.51 12.95
CA ASP A 137 10.40 -10.81 14.15
C ASP A 137 9.01 -11.31 14.54
N SER A 138 8.14 -11.58 13.57
CA SER A 138 6.79 -12.07 13.85
C SER A 138 6.75 -13.51 14.28
N LEU A 139 7.57 -14.35 13.65
CA LEU A 139 7.68 -15.73 14.07
C LEU A 139 8.20 -15.82 15.50
N GLN A 140 9.19 -14.99 15.87
CA GLN A 140 9.70 -14.90 17.23
C GLN A 140 8.62 -14.40 18.20
N HIS A 141 7.86 -13.38 17.80
CA HIS A 141 6.77 -12.87 18.63
C HIS A 141 5.69 -13.92 18.86
N LEU A 142 5.26 -14.63 17.79
CA LEU A 142 4.31 -15.73 17.90
C LEU A 142 4.83 -16.88 18.75
N ALA A 143 6.13 -17.22 18.64
CA ALA A 143 6.75 -18.27 19.46
C ALA A 143 6.78 -17.92 20.95
N GLY A 144 6.92 -16.63 21.30
CA GLY A 144 6.90 -16.13 22.67
C GLY A 144 5.50 -15.97 23.28
N MET A 145 4.42 -16.08 22.49
CA MET A 145 3.05 -15.97 22.99
C MET A 145 2.59 -17.23 23.73
N PRO A 146 1.73 -17.11 24.76
CA PRO A 146 0.98 -18.22 25.31
C PRO A 146 0.19 -18.96 24.22
N GLU A 147 0.05 -20.29 24.38
CA GLU A 147 -0.59 -21.13 23.34
C GLU A 147 -2.00 -20.66 22.96
N ALA A 148 -2.81 -20.29 23.93
CA ALA A 148 -4.17 -19.80 23.70
C ALA A 148 -4.20 -18.51 22.84
N GLU A 149 -3.32 -17.55 23.13
CA GLU A 149 -3.22 -16.30 22.39
C GLU A 149 -2.70 -16.55 20.97
N ARG A 150 -1.67 -17.41 20.85
CA ARG A 150 -1.10 -17.81 19.55
C ARG A 150 -2.15 -18.48 18.66
N MET A 151 -2.96 -19.39 19.22
CA MET A 151 -4.04 -20.03 18.47
C MET A 151 -5.10 -19.02 18.00
N ALA A 152 -5.51 -18.08 18.85
CA ALA A 152 -6.45 -17.03 18.47
C ALA A 152 -5.93 -16.14 17.33
N VAL A 153 -4.62 -15.82 17.34
CA VAL A 153 -4.00 -15.06 16.24
C VAL A 153 -4.00 -15.87 14.94
N ILE A 154 -3.64 -17.15 15.00
CA ILE A 154 -3.63 -18.04 13.83
C ILE A 154 -5.05 -18.20 13.25
N GLU A 155 -6.04 -18.43 14.09
CA GLU A 155 -7.45 -18.53 13.65
C GLU A 155 -7.93 -17.24 12.97
N ASN A 156 -7.55 -16.08 13.51
CA ASN A 156 -7.88 -14.80 12.89
C ASN A 156 -7.22 -14.64 11.51
N ILE A 157 -5.96 -15.01 11.35
CA ILE A 157 -5.26 -14.99 10.06
C ILE A 157 -5.97 -15.91 9.06
N ILE A 158 -6.31 -17.13 9.46
CA ILE A 158 -7.04 -18.09 8.61
C ILE A 158 -8.37 -17.49 8.17
N ALA A 159 -9.13 -16.91 9.10
CA ALA A 159 -10.42 -16.29 8.79
C ALA A 159 -10.28 -15.12 7.77
N GLN A 160 -9.25 -14.30 7.92
CA GLN A 160 -8.97 -13.21 6.98
C GLN A 160 -8.59 -13.73 5.57
N VAL A 161 -7.78 -14.78 5.48
CA VAL A 161 -7.41 -15.40 4.20
C VAL A 161 -8.65 -15.98 3.51
N ILE A 162 -9.49 -16.71 4.23
CA ILE A 162 -10.74 -17.28 3.69
C ILE A 162 -11.66 -16.15 3.19
N ALA A 163 -11.85 -15.10 4.00
CA ALA A 163 -12.71 -13.97 3.62
C ALA A 163 -12.20 -13.27 2.35
N ARG A 164 -10.87 -13.12 2.20
CA ARG A 164 -10.28 -12.53 1.00
C ARG A 164 -10.47 -13.40 -0.23
N GLU A 165 -10.22 -14.70 -0.12
CA GLU A 165 -10.43 -15.64 -1.23
C GLU A 165 -11.90 -15.70 -1.67
N GLU A 166 -12.84 -15.62 -0.74
CA GLU A 166 -14.27 -15.53 -1.06
C GLU A 166 -14.63 -14.22 -1.75
N ALA A 167 -14.04 -13.10 -1.32
CA ALA A 167 -14.23 -11.80 -1.96
C ALA A 167 -13.69 -11.81 -3.39
N GLU A 168 -12.51 -12.36 -3.62
CA GLU A 168 -11.91 -12.53 -4.94
C GLU A 168 -12.76 -13.42 -5.86
N ARG A 169 -13.32 -14.52 -5.35
CA ARG A 169 -14.28 -15.36 -6.11
C ARG A 169 -15.55 -14.60 -6.48
N LYS A 170 -16.10 -13.81 -5.56
CA LYS A 170 -17.31 -13.01 -5.80
C LYS A 170 -17.07 -11.89 -6.81
N ALA A 171 -15.86 -11.34 -6.86
CA ALA A 171 -15.46 -10.33 -7.82
C ALA A 171 -15.20 -10.86 -9.24
N GLY A 172 -15.38 -12.17 -9.48
CA GLY A 172 -15.20 -12.81 -10.79
C GLY A 172 -13.75 -13.06 -11.18
N ASN A 173 -12.80 -12.79 -10.31
CA ASN A 173 -11.41 -13.19 -10.46
C ASN A 173 -11.28 -14.68 -10.14
N LYS A 174 -11.54 -15.53 -11.15
CA LYS A 174 -11.32 -16.97 -11.04
C LYS A 174 -9.82 -17.19 -10.87
N PRO A 175 -9.34 -17.77 -9.75
CA PRO A 175 -7.94 -18.16 -9.67
C PRO A 175 -7.64 -19.14 -10.80
N PRO A 176 -6.47 -19.08 -11.43
CA PRO A 176 -6.12 -20.03 -12.49
C PRO A 176 -6.25 -21.45 -11.96
N ALA A 177 -6.91 -22.30 -12.73
CA ALA A 177 -7.28 -23.69 -12.36
C ALA A 177 -6.10 -24.62 -12.02
N ASP A 178 -4.88 -24.11 -12.03
CA ASP A 178 -3.63 -24.84 -11.87
C ASP A 178 -2.89 -24.57 -10.54
N ALA A 179 -3.60 -23.98 -9.55
CA ALA A 179 -3.01 -23.68 -8.24
C ALA A 179 -2.70 -24.91 -7.37
N GLY A 180 -2.98 -26.11 -7.83
CA GLY A 180 -2.83 -27.37 -7.07
C GLY A 180 -1.47 -28.07 -7.21
N ARG A 181 -0.55 -27.62 -8.09
CA ARG A 181 0.71 -28.35 -8.37
C ARG A 181 2.01 -27.54 -8.43
N SER A 182 1.95 -26.25 -8.30
CA SER A 182 3.16 -25.42 -8.24
C SER A 182 3.15 -24.64 -6.94
N GLY A 183 4.18 -24.78 -6.13
CA GLY A 183 4.34 -24.10 -4.85
C GLY A 183 4.15 -22.59 -5.00
N LYS A 184 2.94 -22.12 -4.78
CA LYS A 184 2.61 -20.70 -4.86
C LYS A 184 2.81 -20.07 -3.50
N SER A 185 3.56 -19.00 -3.51
CA SER A 185 3.69 -18.07 -2.40
C SER A 185 2.30 -17.62 -1.91
N VAL A 186 1.92 -18.05 -0.73
CA VAL A 186 0.76 -17.51 -0.04
C VAL A 186 1.21 -16.22 0.65
N THR A 187 0.86 -15.09 0.07
CA THR A 187 1.04 -13.79 0.71
C THR A 187 -0.04 -13.61 1.76
N CYS A 188 0.30 -13.86 3.01
CA CYS A 188 -0.55 -13.49 4.12
C CYS A 188 -0.24 -12.05 4.51
N ASN A 189 -1.09 -11.12 4.05
CA ASN A 189 -1.07 -9.75 4.56
C ASN A 189 -1.68 -9.77 5.96
N PHE A 190 -0.84 -9.86 6.94
CA PHE A 190 -1.23 -9.73 8.33
C PHE A 190 -1.17 -8.25 8.71
N ASP A 191 -2.34 -7.63 8.83
CA ASP A 191 -2.42 -6.24 9.28
C ASP A 191 -2.27 -6.18 10.80
N TYR A 192 -1.05 -5.92 11.24
CA TYR A 192 -0.68 -5.75 12.64
C TYR A 192 -1.07 -4.36 13.18
N GLN A 193 -1.89 -3.58 12.43
CA GLN A 193 -2.27 -2.22 12.83
C GLN A 193 -3.09 -2.16 14.12
N GLN A 194 -3.74 -3.25 14.55
CA GLN A 194 -4.34 -3.31 15.89
C GLN A 194 -3.35 -3.71 16.99
N THR A 195 -2.14 -4.19 16.62
CA THR A 195 -1.10 -4.64 17.55
C THR A 195 0.34 -4.30 17.13
N ARG A 196 0.62 -3.15 16.46
CA ARG A 196 1.89 -2.76 15.83
C ARG A 196 2.21 -3.54 14.55
N ALA A 197 1.36 -3.39 13.58
CA ALA A 197 1.22 -4.14 12.35
C ALA A 197 2.36 -4.04 11.33
N ARG A 198 2.71 -5.17 10.74
CA ARG A 198 3.63 -5.33 9.61
C ARG A 198 3.11 -6.44 8.70
N GLU A 199 3.16 -6.24 7.37
CA GLU A 199 2.74 -7.22 6.37
C GLU A 199 3.79 -8.33 6.19
N TYR A 200 3.35 -9.59 6.09
CA TYR A 200 4.24 -10.73 5.91
C TYR A 200 3.90 -11.54 4.66
N HIS A 201 4.92 -11.86 3.89
CA HIS A 201 4.83 -12.79 2.78
C HIS A 201 5.35 -14.16 3.20
N TYR A 202 4.49 -15.15 3.21
CA TYR A 202 4.88 -16.53 3.47
C TYR A 202 5.10 -17.25 2.13
N SER A 203 6.34 -17.61 1.81
CA SER A 203 6.66 -18.46 0.66
C SER A 203 6.84 -19.88 1.15
N THR A 204 5.87 -20.75 0.84
CA THR A 204 6.01 -22.19 1.07
C THR A 204 6.70 -22.85 -0.12
N ASN A 205 8.01 -22.61 -0.30
CA ASN A 205 8.83 -23.43 -1.17
C ASN A 205 9.43 -24.60 -0.35
N TYR A 206 8.58 -25.59 -0.02
CA TYR A 206 9.07 -26.88 0.41
C TYR A 206 8.84 -27.89 -0.71
N PRO A 207 9.90 -28.51 -1.29
CA PRO A 207 9.72 -29.65 -2.16
C PRO A 207 9.13 -30.80 -1.35
N ALA A 208 8.02 -31.36 -1.85
CA ALA A 208 7.42 -32.56 -1.29
C ALA A 208 8.45 -33.72 -1.35
N GLY A 209 9.07 -34.03 -0.22
CA GLY A 209 9.97 -35.18 -0.21
C GLY A 209 10.84 -35.38 1.02
N ASN A 210 11.02 -34.42 1.92
CA ASN A 210 11.85 -34.65 3.09
C ASN A 210 11.10 -34.41 4.40
N ARG A 211 10.69 -35.53 4.97
CA ARG A 211 10.18 -35.65 6.33
C ARG A 211 11.31 -35.30 7.32
N TRP A 212 11.12 -34.24 8.13
CA TRP A 212 11.77 -33.97 9.42
C TRP A 212 13.30 -33.99 9.48
N LYS A 213 13.94 -32.85 9.28
CA LYS A 213 15.07 -32.39 10.08
C LYS A 213 15.03 -30.86 10.15
N ALA A 214 14.25 -30.34 11.07
CA ALA A 214 14.44 -28.98 11.57
C ALA A 214 15.71 -29.00 12.42
N GLY A 215 16.86 -28.79 11.81
CA GLY A 215 18.08 -28.46 12.49
C GLY A 215 18.04 -27.00 12.87
N LEU A 216 17.72 -26.67 14.10
CA LEU A 216 18.08 -25.42 14.73
C LEU A 216 19.60 -25.26 14.64
N VAL A 217 20.08 -24.41 13.77
CA VAL A 217 21.43 -23.86 13.85
C VAL A 217 21.31 -22.50 14.49
N PHE A 218 21.56 -22.45 15.79
CA PHE A 218 21.94 -21.23 16.48
C PHE A 218 23.37 -20.88 16.09
N LEU A 219 23.61 -19.73 15.53
CA LEU A 219 24.77 -18.87 15.75
C LEU A 219 24.29 -17.43 15.72
#